data_ba2d7ed771e3111e47941739c94516f5
#
_entry.id   ba2d7ed771e3111e47941739c94516f5
#
_cell.length_a   1.000
_cell.length_b   1.000
_cell.length_c   1.000
_cell.angle_alpha   90.00
_cell.angle_beta   90.00
_cell.angle_gamma   90.00
#
_symmetry.space_group_name_H-M   'P 1'
#
loop_
_entity.id
_entity.type
_entity.pdbx_description
1 polymer ?
#
loop_
_entity_poly.entity_id
_entity_poly.type
_entity_poly.pdbx_seq_one_letter_code
_entity_poly.pdbx_strand_id
1 'polypeptide(L)'
;GGSCYGVVYEVAPTAAATELDILFRRELMTSAYCPIWTRVHLHEGQVRRAITFVIDPDHDRYTHHLEEHTTVKLIAESKGSLGRCSDYLYDTLSALDDEGLSDKRLSKLAHLVHIHQKRNGIG
;
A
#
# COMPACT_ATOMS: atom_id res chain seq x y z
N GLY A 1 -14.40 -9.07 -1.67
CA GLY A 1 -13.59 -7.98 -2.18
C GLY A 1 -14.00 -6.64 -1.62
N GLY A 2 -13.10 -5.70 -1.66
CA GLY A 2 -13.32 -4.34 -1.21
C GLY A 2 -12.99 -3.34 -2.31
N SER A 3 -13.04 -2.07 -1.98
CA SER A 3 -12.62 -0.97 -2.83
C SER A 3 -11.77 0.01 -2.02
N CYS A 4 -10.89 0.71 -2.69
CA CYS A 4 -10.14 1.81 -2.11
C CYS A 4 -10.00 2.95 -3.13
N TYR A 5 -9.71 4.13 -2.63
CA TYR A 5 -9.36 5.27 -3.46
C TYR A 5 -7.84 5.31 -3.66
N GLY A 6 -7.41 5.79 -4.80
CA GLY A 6 -6.01 5.91 -5.14
C GLY A 6 -5.80 6.78 -6.37
N VAL A 7 -4.59 6.75 -6.89
CA VAL A 7 -4.19 7.49 -8.09
C VAL A 7 -3.93 6.52 -9.22
N VAL A 8 -4.40 6.86 -10.41
CA VAL A 8 -4.15 6.11 -11.64
C VAL A 8 -3.26 6.94 -12.54
N TYR A 9 -2.16 6.33 -12.96
CA TYR A 9 -1.23 6.93 -13.91
C TYR A 9 -1.45 6.37 -15.31
N GLU A 10 -1.53 7.26 -16.29
CA GLU A 10 -1.52 6.88 -17.69
C GLU A 10 -0.08 6.88 -18.20
N VAL A 11 0.33 5.78 -18.81
CA VAL A 11 1.65 5.65 -19.39
C VAL A 11 1.54 5.79 -20.90
N ALA A 12 2.36 6.68 -21.48
CA ALA A 12 2.40 6.86 -22.95
C ALA A 12 2.74 5.54 -23.65
N PRO A 13 2.05 5.21 -24.76
CA PRO A 13 2.29 3.95 -25.48
C PRO A 13 3.77 3.72 -25.88
N THR A 14 4.49 4.80 -26.19
CA THR A 14 5.92 4.75 -26.56
C THR A 14 6.85 4.40 -25.41
N ALA A 15 6.43 4.65 -24.16
CA ALA A 15 7.20 4.36 -22.96
C ALA A 15 6.67 3.13 -22.20
N ALA A 16 5.51 2.57 -22.59
CA ALA A 16 4.80 1.56 -21.82
C ALA A 16 5.62 0.31 -21.54
N ALA A 17 6.34 -0.20 -22.55
CA ALA A 17 7.15 -1.42 -22.37
C ALA A 17 8.27 -1.22 -21.35
N THR A 18 8.99 -0.10 -21.41
CA THR A 18 10.10 0.22 -20.49
C THR A 18 9.59 0.48 -19.07
N GLU A 19 8.56 1.30 -18.94
CA GLU A 19 8.00 1.65 -17.63
C GLU A 19 7.36 0.44 -16.93
N LEU A 20 6.64 -0.40 -17.67
CA LEU A 20 6.08 -1.64 -17.14
C LEU A 20 7.18 -2.64 -16.75
N ASP A 21 8.26 -2.78 -17.50
CA ASP A 21 9.37 -3.65 -17.12
C ASP A 21 9.99 -3.22 -15.79
N ILE A 22 10.23 -1.93 -15.59
CA ILE A 22 10.74 -1.38 -14.33
C ILE A 22 9.77 -1.67 -13.18
N LEU A 23 8.49 -1.40 -13.37
CA LEU A 23 7.46 -1.61 -12.36
C LEU A 23 7.33 -3.10 -11.98
N PHE A 24 7.28 -3.98 -12.98
CA PHE A 24 7.18 -5.42 -12.75
C PHE A 24 8.42 -5.97 -12.01
N ARG A 25 9.62 -5.54 -12.38
CA ARG A 25 10.84 -5.94 -11.67
C ARG A 25 10.79 -5.53 -10.20
N ARG A 26 10.34 -4.32 -9.92
CA ARG A 26 10.22 -3.79 -8.57
C ARG A 26 9.19 -4.57 -7.74
N GLU A 27 7.98 -4.73 -8.26
CA GLU A 27 6.86 -5.33 -7.53
C GLU A 27 6.97 -6.85 -7.40
N LEU A 28 7.60 -7.53 -8.38
CA LEU A 28 7.75 -8.98 -8.37
C LEU A 28 9.08 -9.47 -7.76
N MET A 29 9.90 -8.57 -7.24
CA MET A 29 11.20 -8.92 -6.63
C MET A 29 11.11 -10.01 -5.54
N THR A 30 10.04 -9.99 -4.76
CA THR A 30 9.82 -10.93 -3.66
C THR A 30 8.84 -12.05 -4.02
N SER A 31 8.27 -12.01 -5.22
CA SER A 31 7.17 -12.91 -5.66
C SER A 31 5.91 -12.87 -4.77
N ALA A 32 5.82 -11.89 -3.87
CA ALA A 32 4.70 -11.76 -2.95
C ALA A 32 3.45 -11.12 -3.58
N TYR A 33 3.62 -10.45 -4.71
CA TYR A 33 2.53 -9.74 -5.40
C TYR A 33 2.24 -10.35 -6.76
N CYS A 34 0.96 -10.37 -7.12
CA CYS A 34 0.48 -10.77 -8.43
C CYS A 34 -0.07 -9.54 -9.19
N PRO A 35 0.33 -9.33 -10.44
CA PRO A 35 -0.27 -8.30 -11.27
C PRO A 35 -1.66 -8.74 -11.71
N ILE A 36 -2.63 -7.87 -11.56
CA ILE A 36 -4.00 -8.10 -12.05
C ILE A 36 -4.51 -6.92 -12.85
N TRP A 37 -5.39 -7.19 -13.79
CA TRP A 37 -6.20 -6.18 -14.43
C TRP A 37 -7.44 -5.90 -13.60
N THR A 38 -7.67 -4.63 -13.29
CA THR A 38 -8.85 -4.19 -12.55
C THR A 38 -9.57 -3.05 -13.28
N ARG A 39 -10.83 -2.86 -12.96
CA ARG A 39 -11.57 -1.68 -13.39
C ARG A 39 -11.39 -0.58 -12.36
N VAL A 40 -11.06 0.61 -12.83
CA VAL A 40 -10.96 1.82 -12.02
C VAL A 40 -12.01 2.83 -12.47
N HIS A 41 -12.65 3.46 -11.50
CA HIS A 41 -13.63 4.49 -11.73
C HIS A 41 -12.95 5.85 -11.52
N LEU A 42 -12.83 6.60 -12.60
CA LEU A 42 -12.27 7.94 -12.58
C LEU A 42 -13.35 8.97 -12.24
N HIS A 43 -12.93 10.20 -12.03
CA HIS A 43 -13.87 11.31 -11.92
C HIS A 43 -14.78 11.38 -13.18
N GLU A 44 -15.96 11.94 -13.03
CA GLU A 44 -16.95 12.08 -14.11
C GLU A 44 -17.53 10.75 -14.65
N GLY A 45 -17.42 9.67 -13.87
CA GLY A 45 -18.03 8.38 -14.20
C GLY A 45 -17.30 7.58 -15.28
N GLN A 46 -16.12 8.00 -15.69
CA GLN A 46 -15.33 7.23 -16.65
C GLN A 46 -14.78 5.97 -16.00
N VAL A 47 -14.80 4.87 -16.74
CA VAL A 47 -14.24 3.59 -16.32
C VAL A 47 -13.07 3.23 -17.22
N ARG A 48 -11.95 2.84 -16.62
CA ARG A 48 -10.75 2.39 -17.32
C ARG A 48 -10.30 1.05 -16.76
N ARG A 49 -9.49 0.34 -17.53
CA ARG A 49 -8.74 -0.82 -17.05
C ARG A 49 -7.35 -0.37 -16.63
N ALA A 50 -6.92 -0.81 -15.47
CA ALA A 50 -5.59 -0.54 -14.95
C ALA A 50 -4.92 -1.82 -14.47
N ILE A 51 -3.60 -1.84 -14.47
CA ILE A 51 -2.81 -2.88 -13.79
C ILE A 51 -2.60 -2.45 -12.35
N THR A 52 -2.84 -3.36 -11.43
CA THR A 52 -2.47 -3.21 -10.02
C THR A 52 -1.81 -4.49 -9.52
N PHE A 53 -1.14 -4.40 -8.39
CA PHE A 53 -0.47 -5.52 -7.76
C PHE A 53 -1.18 -5.86 -6.46
N VAL A 54 -1.54 -7.12 -6.31
CA VAL A 54 -2.22 -7.63 -5.11
C VAL A 54 -1.35 -8.70 -4.47
N ILE A 55 -1.44 -8.80 -3.15
CA ILE A 55 -0.71 -9.85 -2.44
C ILE A 55 -1.21 -11.23 -2.88
N ASP A 56 -0.28 -12.16 -3.07
CA ASP A 56 -0.61 -13.57 -3.27
C ASP A 56 -1.01 -14.20 -1.93
N PRO A 57 -2.25 -14.66 -1.77
CA PRO A 57 -2.70 -15.25 -0.52
C PRO A 57 -1.96 -16.54 -0.12
N ASP A 58 -1.35 -17.22 -1.08
CA ASP A 58 -0.60 -18.44 -0.85
C ASP A 58 0.89 -18.20 -0.56
N HIS A 59 1.33 -16.93 -0.63
CA HIS A 59 2.71 -16.58 -0.37
C HIS A 59 3.01 -16.49 1.13
N ASP A 60 4.19 -16.94 1.55
CA ASP A 60 4.64 -16.94 2.96
C ASP A 60 4.60 -15.57 3.65
N ARG A 61 4.68 -14.49 2.88
CA ARG A 61 4.59 -13.12 3.40
C ARG A 61 3.15 -12.64 3.61
N TYR A 62 2.15 -13.42 3.21
CA TYR A 62 0.76 -13.07 3.49
C TYR A 62 0.41 -13.38 4.93
N THR A 63 0.06 -12.37 5.68
CA THR A 63 -0.18 -12.48 7.13
C THR A 63 -1.59 -12.92 7.48
N HIS A 64 -2.44 -13.19 6.51
CA HIS A 64 -3.88 -13.45 6.70
C HIS A 64 -4.56 -12.32 7.50
N HIS A 65 -5.69 -12.62 8.12
CA HIS A 65 -6.36 -11.66 8.98
C HIS A 65 -5.68 -11.62 10.34
N LEU A 66 -5.14 -10.45 10.70
CA LEU A 66 -4.55 -10.20 12.02
C LEU A 66 -5.49 -9.34 12.87
N GLU A 67 -5.52 -9.61 14.15
CA GLU A 67 -6.17 -8.74 15.12
C GLU A 67 -5.54 -7.33 15.11
N GLU A 68 -6.37 -6.30 15.35
CA GLU A 68 -5.93 -4.90 15.30
C GLU A 68 -4.69 -4.63 16.19
N HIS A 69 -4.69 -5.14 17.41
CA HIS A 69 -3.57 -4.94 18.33
C HIS A 69 -2.27 -5.60 17.86
N THR A 70 -2.35 -6.76 17.21
CA THR A 70 -1.20 -7.46 16.63
C THR A 70 -0.66 -6.67 15.44
N THR A 71 -1.54 -6.18 14.58
CA THR A 71 -1.17 -5.32 13.44
C THR A 71 -0.46 -4.05 13.92
N VAL A 72 -1.01 -3.37 14.92
CA VAL A 72 -0.41 -2.17 15.53
C VAL A 72 0.99 -2.47 16.06
N LYS A 73 1.15 -3.54 16.82
CA LYS A 73 2.45 -3.94 17.38
C LYS A 73 3.47 -4.22 16.28
N LEU A 74 3.11 -5.03 15.28
CA LEU A 74 4.00 -5.37 14.17
C LEU A 74 4.47 -4.12 13.42
N ILE A 75 3.56 -3.20 13.09
CA ILE A 75 3.93 -1.97 12.38
C ILE A 75 4.80 -1.07 13.24
N ALA A 76 4.46 -0.93 14.53
CA ALA A 76 5.18 -0.06 15.44
C ALA A 76 6.63 -0.50 15.71
N GLU A 77 6.86 -1.81 15.76
CA GLU A 77 8.11 -2.39 16.22
C GLU A 77 9.01 -2.87 15.06
N SER A 78 8.44 -3.14 13.88
CA SER A 78 9.19 -3.71 12.75
C SER A 78 10.06 -2.69 12.05
N LYS A 79 11.27 -3.13 11.70
CA LYS A 79 12.23 -2.37 10.91
C LYS A 79 12.86 -3.28 9.86
N GLY A 80 12.82 -2.86 8.62
CA GLY A 80 13.49 -3.54 7.50
C GLY A 80 14.74 -2.80 7.03
N SER A 81 15.31 -3.25 5.94
CA SER A 81 16.47 -2.63 5.29
C SER A 81 16.19 -1.21 4.77
N LEU A 82 14.94 -0.91 4.45
CA LEU A 82 14.51 0.40 3.92
C LEU A 82 13.96 1.36 4.99
N GLY A 83 13.98 0.97 6.26
CA GLY A 83 13.48 1.80 7.35
C GLY A 83 12.42 1.10 8.21
N ARG A 84 11.72 1.89 9.01
CA ARG A 84 10.66 1.39 9.88
C ARG A 84 9.35 1.18 9.11
N CYS A 85 8.61 0.16 9.48
CA CYS A 85 7.29 -0.07 8.91
C CYS A 85 6.31 1.09 9.23
N SER A 86 6.44 1.68 10.40
CA SER A 86 5.66 2.87 10.79
C SER A 86 5.93 4.09 9.92
N ASP A 87 7.18 4.32 9.51
CA ASP A 87 7.51 5.44 8.62
C ASP A 87 6.81 5.29 7.28
N TYR A 88 6.82 4.06 6.72
CA TYR A 88 6.07 3.76 5.49
C TYR A 88 4.56 4.05 5.63
N LEU A 89 3.96 3.70 6.77
CA LEU A 89 2.55 3.99 7.03
C LEU A 89 2.28 5.51 7.07
N TYR A 90 3.14 6.27 7.75
CA TYR A 90 2.99 7.73 7.86
C TYR A 90 3.20 8.42 6.51
N ASP A 91 4.20 8.01 5.74
CA ASP A 91 4.47 8.54 4.41
C ASP A 91 3.31 8.23 3.45
N THR A 92 2.71 7.04 3.55
CA THR A 92 1.53 6.67 2.76
C THR A 92 0.35 7.58 3.06
N LEU A 93 0.07 7.85 4.33
CA LEU A 93 -0.99 8.78 4.72
C LEU A 93 -0.72 10.19 4.24
N SER A 94 0.51 10.68 4.36
CA SER A 94 0.90 12.00 3.86
C SER A 94 0.69 12.10 2.34
N ALA A 95 1.07 11.08 1.59
CA ALA A 95 0.87 11.04 0.15
C ALA A 95 -0.62 11.02 -0.24
N LEU A 96 -1.46 10.31 0.51
CA LEU A 96 -2.90 10.32 0.29
C LEU A 96 -3.51 11.70 0.58
N ASP A 97 -3.09 12.34 1.67
CA ASP A 97 -3.54 13.69 2.03
C ASP A 97 -3.16 14.72 0.96
N ASP A 98 -1.94 14.63 0.40
CA ASP A 98 -1.48 15.50 -0.69
C ASP A 98 -2.33 15.37 -1.96
N GLU A 99 -2.91 14.19 -2.19
CA GLU A 99 -3.86 13.94 -3.29
C GLU A 99 -5.32 14.24 -2.92
N GLY A 100 -5.58 14.77 -1.74
CA GLY A 100 -6.94 15.03 -1.25
C GLY A 100 -7.74 13.77 -0.95
N LEU A 101 -7.08 12.63 -0.77
CA LEU A 101 -7.67 11.36 -0.43
C LEU A 101 -7.57 11.12 1.08
N SER A 102 -8.64 10.61 1.67
CA SER A 102 -8.63 10.25 3.08
C SER A 102 -8.99 8.78 3.28
N ASP A 103 -8.23 8.09 4.13
CA ASP A 103 -8.53 6.73 4.55
C ASP A 103 -8.65 6.68 6.08
N LYS A 104 -9.88 6.58 6.55
CA LYS A 104 -10.18 6.58 8.00
C LYS A 104 -9.59 5.37 8.72
N ARG A 105 -9.48 4.22 8.03
CA ARG A 105 -8.93 2.99 8.63
C ARG A 105 -7.42 3.11 8.79
N LEU A 106 -6.72 3.60 7.75
CA LEU A 106 -5.28 3.85 7.85
C LEU A 106 -4.97 4.96 8.85
N SER A 107 -5.76 6.03 8.90
CA SER A 107 -5.59 7.11 9.88
C SER A 107 -5.75 6.61 11.31
N LYS A 108 -6.76 5.78 11.58
CA LYS A 108 -6.94 5.13 12.89
C LYS A 108 -5.75 4.25 13.24
N LEU A 109 -5.30 3.44 12.29
CA LEU A 109 -4.15 2.54 12.48
C LEU A 109 -2.88 3.32 12.81
N ALA A 110 -2.59 4.39 12.08
CA ALA A 110 -1.44 5.25 12.34
C ALA A 110 -1.49 5.90 13.73
N HIS A 111 -2.67 6.33 14.16
CA HIS A 111 -2.86 6.88 15.50
C HIS A 111 -2.56 5.83 16.60
N LEU A 112 -3.05 4.62 16.44
CA LEU A 112 -2.78 3.52 17.38
C LEU A 112 -1.30 3.11 17.39
N VAL A 113 -0.66 3.07 16.24
CA VAL A 113 0.78 2.82 16.12
C VAL A 113 1.58 3.89 16.87
N HIS A 114 1.25 5.15 16.68
CA HIS A 114 1.90 6.26 17.38
C HIS A 114 1.76 6.16 18.91
N ILE A 115 0.55 5.85 19.40
CA ILE A 115 0.32 5.63 20.84
C ILE A 115 1.18 4.47 21.36
N HIS A 116 1.22 3.36 20.62
CA HIS A 116 2.02 2.19 21.01
C HIS A 116 3.52 2.55 21.09
N GLN A 117 4.02 3.27 20.09
CA GLN A 117 5.42 3.72 20.07
C GLN A 117 5.75 4.63 21.26
N LYS A 118 4.89 5.60 21.56
CA LYS A 118 5.09 6.48 22.72
C LYS A 118 5.12 5.73 24.05
N ARG A 119 4.20 4.78 24.24
CA ARG A 119 4.13 3.98 25.47
C ARG A 119 5.35 3.10 25.70
N ASN A 120 5.97 2.64 24.62
CA ASN A 120 7.09 1.69 24.66
C ASN A 120 8.45 2.35 24.37
N GLY A 121 8.52 3.68 24.27
CA GLY A 121 9.77 4.39 24.02
C GLY A 121 10.39 4.08 22.66
N ILE A 122 9.58 3.72 21.68
CA ILE A 122 10.02 3.43 20.32
C ILE A 122 10.01 4.75 19.55
N GLY A 123 11.18 5.23 19.21
CA GLY A 123 11.36 6.46 18.47
C GLY A 123 12.08 6.26 17.14
#